data_e16dc4288cef63ac9edceba672c934af
#
_entry.id   e16dc4288cef63ac9edceba672c934af
#
_cell.length_a   1.000
_cell.length_b   1.000
_cell.length_c   1.000
_cell.angle_alpha   90.00
_cell.angle_beta   90.00
_cell.angle_gamma   90.00
#
_symmetry.space_group_name_H-M   'P 1'
#
loop_
_entity.id
_entity.type
_entity.pdbx_description
1 polymer ?
#
loop_
_entity_poly.entity_id
_entity_poly.type
_entity_poly.pdbx_seq_one_letter_code
_entity_poly.pdbx_strand_id
1 'polypeptide(L)'
;MRNGDRRSLTVLMTADAVGGIWHYALALCAALPEIRFVLAVMGPMPSPAQRDAAGRLDNLVLEEYGHRLEWMQGAAGNLEASRHWLTLLARRYRADLLHVNGYAHARNETGLPTLAVAHSDVLSWWHHVHREAAPAEWGPYRREVMAGLRAANRVVAPTAAVLDDLARHYGFGPGSGTVIPNGINIAFYAPQPKRAAIMAAGRLWDEAKNLALLDEAAADLDWPVEIAGEANHPEGGQARLRAARALGVLTPAELAERLGATAIYAAPARYEPFGLSILEAAASGCALVLGDIPSLRENWEGAALFAPPNDVGAWRTTLSCLIACDSRREALGTTARRRALVFSREHMATRYAELYCELVSSRMSRGKVRDSGGLARTRFTFPRLWHGPLPLPPGGRRGAVVAG
;
A
#
# COMPACT_ATOMS: atom_id res chain seq x y z
N MET A 1 -27.75 29.96 -20.94
CA MET A 1 -27.48 28.48 -20.90
C MET A 1 -27.32 28.11 -19.44
N ARG A 2 -28.27 27.38 -18.85
CA ARG A 2 -28.22 26.97 -17.45
C ARG A 2 -27.10 25.96 -17.29
N ASN A 3 -26.16 26.24 -16.37
CA ASN A 3 -25.14 25.30 -15.93
C ASN A 3 -25.86 24.07 -15.38
N GLY A 4 -25.95 23.00 -16.17
CA GLY A 4 -26.48 21.71 -15.70
C GLY A 4 -25.69 21.27 -14.50
N ASP A 5 -26.39 20.90 -13.44
CA ASP A 5 -25.89 20.39 -12.15
C ASP A 5 -24.77 19.35 -12.37
N ARG A 6 -23.51 19.80 -12.27
CA ARG A 6 -22.34 18.93 -12.35
C ARG A 6 -22.07 18.39 -10.95
N ARG A 7 -22.70 17.27 -10.64
CA ARG A 7 -22.43 16.56 -9.39
C ARG A 7 -21.00 16.01 -9.39
N SER A 8 -20.24 16.23 -8.32
CA SER A 8 -18.96 15.59 -8.10
C SER A 8 -19.12 14.06 -7.95
N LEU A 9 -18.15 13.31 -8.45
CA LEU A 9 -18.08 11.87 -8.26
C LEU A 9 -18.00 11.54 -6.76
N THR A 10 -18.82 10.60 -6.29
CA THR A 10 -18.80 10.13 -4.90
C THR A 10 -18.30 8.70 -4.84
N VAL A 11 -17.17 8.47 -4.19
CA VAL A 11 -16.55 7.16 -4.00
C VAL A 11 -16.77 6.70 -2.57
N LEU A 12 -17.43 5.54 -2.38
CA LEU A 12 -17.47 4.84 -1.11
C LEU A 12 -16.22 3.96 -1.03
N MET A 13 -15.32 4.25 -0.07
CA MET A 13 -14.05 3.55 0.09
C MET A 13 -14.03 2.83 1.45
N THR A 14 -13.64 1.54 1.48
CA THR A 14 -13.39 0.86 2.75
C THR A 14 -11.94 1.12 3.21
N ALA A 15 -11.71 1.15 4.53
CA ALA A 15 -10.38 1.20 5.10
C ALA A 15 -10.33 0.50 6.46
N ASP A 16 -9.12 0.24 6.94
CA ASP A 16 -8.85 -0.03 8.35
C ASP A 16 -7.92 1.04 8.91
N ALA A 17 -7.92 1.19 10.23
CA ALA A 17 -7.08 2.16 10.92
C ALA A 17 -5.68 1.62 11.26
N VAL A 18 -5.35 0.38 10.83
CA VAL A 18 -4.11 -0.31 11.19
C VAL A 18 -3.15 -0.31 10.00
N GLY A 19 -2.05 0.44 10.11
CA GLY A 19 -0.95 0.35 9.15
C GLY A 19 -1.13 1.15 7.86
N GLY A 20 -0.63 0.58 6.75
CA GLY A 20 -0.44 1.30 5.48
C GLY A 20 -1.72 1.69 4.76
N ILE A 21 -2.82 0.96 4.94
CA ILE A 21 -4.09 1.22 4.24
C ILE A 21 -4.67 2.58 4.63
N TRP A 22 -4.58 2.95 5.91
CA TRP A 22 -4.99 4.27 6.38
C TRP A 22 -4.24 5.40 5.67
N HIS A 23 -2.91 5.31 5.64
CA HIS A 23 -2.07 6.32 4.99
C HIS A 23 -2.30 6.39 3.48
N TYR A 24 -2.47 5.24 2.84
CA TYR A 24 -2.83 5.15 1.43
C TYR A 24 -4.17 5.83 1.14
N ALA A 25 -5.22 5.55 1.92
CA ALA A 25 -6.55 6.11 1.72
C ALA A 25 -6.53 7.65 1.86
N LEU A 26 -5.91 8.17 2.93
CA LEU A 26 -5.81 9.63 3.11
C LEU A 26 -4.96 10.31 2.03
N ALA A 27 -3.86 9.68 1.59
CA ALA A 27 -3.03 10.21 0.51
C ALA A 27 -3.82 10.31 -0.80
N LEU A 28 -4.63 9.30 -1.12
CA LEU A 28 -5.48 9.30 -2.31
C LEU A 28 -6.58 10.35 -2.22
N CYS A 29 -7.28 10.46 -1.08
CA CYS A 29 -8.30 11.48 -0.86
C CYS A 29 -7.74 12.89 -0.96
N ALA A 30 -6.58 13.14 -0.35
CA ALA A 30 -5.92 14.44 -0.38
C ALA A 30 -5.47 14.87 -1.79
N ALA A 31 -5.14 13.90 -2.66
CA ALA A 31 -4.68 14.16 -4.02
C ALA A 31 -5.81 14.30 -5.05
N LEU A 32 -7.08 14.03 -4.67
CA LEU A 32 -8.26 14.13 -5.52
C LEU A 32 -9.36 15.01 -4.87
N PRO A 33 -9.08 16.29 -4.63
CA PRO A 33 -10.00 17.18 -3.89
C PRO A 33 -11.37 17.38 -4.58
N GLU A 34 -11.46 17.14 -5.87
CA GLU A 34 -12.69 17.23 -6.66
C GLU A 34 -13.60 16.00 -6.55
N ILE A 35 -13.09 14.89 -6.00
CA ILE A 35 -13.85 13.66 -5.74
C ILE A 35 -14.29 13.67 -4.28
N ARG A 36 -15.57 13.41 -4.05
CA ARG A 36 -16.07 13.20 -2.69
C ARG A 36 -15.83 11.76 -2.26
N PHE A 37 -15.17 11.57 -1.13
CA PHE A 37 -14.94 10.27 -0.53
C PHE A 37 -15.81 10.07 0.71
N VAL A 38 -16.36 8.87 0.85
CA VAL A 38 -16.95 8.35 2.09
C VAL A 38 -16.07 7.19 2.53
N LEU A 39 -15.27 7.40 3.57
CA LEU A 39 -14.33 6.41 4.09
C LEU A 39 -15.03 5.56 5.16
N ALA A 40 -15.38 4.35 4.81
CA ALA A 40 -16.02 3.36 5.67
C ALA A 40 -14.93 2.55 6.41
N VAL A 41 -14.64 2.92 7.64
CA VAL A 41 -13.59 2.31 8.46
C VAL A 41 -14.16 1.12 9.25
N MET A 42 -13.47 -0.01 9.13
CA MET A 42 -13.77 -1.26 9.81
C MET A 42 -12.55 -1.74 10.62
N GLY A 43 -12.76 -2.69 11.52
CA GLY A 43 -11.72 -3.18 12.42
C GLY A 43 -11.54 -2.29 13.66
N PRO A 44 -10.32 -2.16 14.18
CA PRO A 44 -10.03 -1.26 15.27
C PRO A 44 -10.40 0.18 14.93
N MET A 45 -10.96 0.89 15.92
CA MET A 45 -11.40 2.28 15.73
C MET A 45 -10.20 3.21 15.53
N PRO A 46 -10.32 4.24 14.66
CA PRO A 46 -9.27 5.24 14.48
C PRO A 46 -8.95 5.98 15.79
N SER A 47 -7.69 6.30 15.99
CA SER A 47 -7.24 7.15 17.09
C SER A 47 -7.75 8.60 16.92
N PRO A 48 -7.75 9.44 17.97
CA PRO A 48 -8.07 10.87 17.85
C PRO A 48 -7.23 11.57 16.78
N ALA A 49 -5.92 11.29 16.73
CA ALA A 49 -5.02 11.89 15.73
C ALA A 49 -5.37 11.47 14.29
N GLN A 50 -5.83 10.22 14.10
CA GLN A 50 -6.29 9.75 12.79
C GLN A 50 -7.61 10.43 12.38
N ARG A 51 -8.56 10.60 13.30
CA ARG A 51 -9.80 11.35 13.03
C ARG A 51 -9.51 12.81 12.69
N ASP A 52 -8.60 13.45 13.40
CA ASP A 52 -8.17 14.82 13.11
C ASP A 52 -7.53 14.93 11.73
N ALA A 53 -6.69 13.97 11.35
CA ALA A 53 -6.08 13.93 10.03
C ALA A 53 -7.11 13.77 8.90
N ALA A 54 -8.12 12.90 9.10
CA ALA A 54 -9.23 12.73 8.16
C ALA A 54 -10.11 14.00 8.09
N GLY A 55 -10.41 14.62 9.23
CA GLY A 55 -11.22 15.84 9.34
C GLY A 55 -10.61 17.09 8.70
N ARG A 56 -9.33 17.08 8.36
CA ARG A 56 -8.67 18.16 7.60
C ARG A 56 -8.91 18.09 6.09
N LEU A 57 -9.56 17.03 5.59
CA LEU A 57 -9.86 16.85 4.18
C LEU A 57 -11.32 17.20 3.92
N ASP A 58 -11.58 18.36 3.28
CA ASP A 58 -12.93 18.86 3.00
C ASP A 58 -13.77 17.93 2.12
N ASN A 59 -13.11 17.09 1.33
CA ASN A 59 -13.74 16.13 0.41
C ASN A 59 -13.98 14.75 1.03
N LEU A 60 -13.70 14.56 2.32
CA LEU A 60 -13.77 13.26 3.02
C LEU A 60 -14.86 13.28 4.10
N VAL A 61 -15.72 12.27 4.09
CA VAL A 61 -16.62 11.93 5.19
C VAL A 61 -16.15 10.63 5.81
N LEU A 62 -15.94 10.63 7.13
CA LEU A 62 -15.54 9.45 7.87
C LEU A 62 -16.77 8.75 8.46
N GLU A 63 -16.96 7.47 8.14
CA GLU A 63 -17.95 6.58 8.73
C GLU A 63 -17.22 5.41 9.40
N GLU A 64 -17.56 5.14 10.65
CA GLU A 64 -16.84 4.19 11.49
C GLU A 64 -17.78 3.11 12.01
N TYR A 65 -17.37 1.85 11.90
CA TYR A 65 -18.09 0.73 12.50
C TYR A 65 -17.15 -0.42 12.85
N GLY A 66 -17.29 -0.98 14.05
CA GLY A 66 -16.40 -2.02 14.60
C GLY A 66 -16.56 -3.42 13.97
N HIS A 67 -16.89 -3.51 12.68
CA HIS A 67 -16.90 -4.78 11.96
C HIS A 67 -15.51 -5.39 11.90
N ARG A 68 -15.39 -6.70 12.07
CA ARG A 68 -14.13 -7.42 11.91
C ARG A 68 -13.66 -7.38 10.46
N LEU A 69 -12.36 -7.19 10.28
CA LEU A 69 -11.73 -7.30 8.97
C LEU A 69 -11.67 -8.76 8.52
N GLU A 70 -11.67 -9.00 7.21
CA GLU A 70 -11.76 -10.33 6.60
C GLU A 70 -10.69 -11.33 7.04
N TRP A 71 -9.52 -10.82 7.44
CA TRP A 71 -8.37 -11.61 7.92
C TRP A 71 -8.39 -11.87 9.43
N MET A 72 -9.31 -11.27 10.17
CA MET A 72 -9.43 -11.49 11.61
C MET A 72 -10.16 -12.80 11.91
N GLN A 73 -9.78 -13.45 13.01
CA GLN A 73 -10.46 -14.64 13.53
C GLN A 73 -11.95 -14.35 13.74
N GLY A 74 -12.81 -15.27 13.28
CA GLY A 74 -14.27 -15.11 13.42
C GLY A 74 -14.91 -14.04 12.52
N ALA A 75 -14.22 -13.55 11.49
CA ALA A 75 -14.76 -12.55 10.56
C ALA A 75 -15.97 -13.02 9.74
N ALA A 76 -16.11 -14.32 9.48
CA ALA A 76 -17.17 -14.85 8.60
C ALA A 76 -18.58 -14.39 8.97
N GLY A 77 -18.94 -14.38 10.26
CA GLY A 77 -20.24 -13.89 10.73
C GLY A 77 -20.43 -12.37 10.63
N ASN A 78 -19.35 -11.61 10.47
CA ASN A 78 -19.38 -10.15 10.33
C ASN A 78 -19.45 -9.67 8.88
N LEU A 79 -19.04 -10.50 7.91
CA LEU A 79 -18.96 -10.09 6.51
C LEU A 79 -20.33 -9.69 5.94
N GLU A 80 -21.38 -10.41 6.29
CA GLU A 80 -22.74 -10.10 5.82
C GLU A 80 -23.22 -8.75 6.39
N ALA A 81 -23.04 -8.55 7.69
CA ALA A 81 -23.41 -7.30 8.36
C ALA A 81 -22.64 -6.11 7.79
N SER A 82 -21.33 -6.25 7.53
CA SER A 82 -20.52 -5.19 6.93
C SER A 82 -20.89 -4.90 5.47
N ARG A 83 -21.25 -5.91 4.67
CA ARG A 83 -21.80 -5.74 3.31
C ARG A 83 -23.12 -4.98 3.33
N HIS A 84 -24.01 -5.32 4.26
CA HIS A 84 -25.27 -4.60 4.45
C HIS A 84 -25.01 -3.14 4.84
N TRP A 85 -24.10 -2.88 5.77
CA TRP A 85 -23.72 -1.52 6.16
C TRP A 85 -23.16 -0.71 4.98
N LEU A 86 -22.27 -1.28 4.17
CA LEU A 86 -21.79 -0.63 2.95
C LEU A 86 -22.94 -0.31 1.98
N THR A 87 -23.94 -1.17 1.87
CA THR A 87 -25.13 -0.93 1.04
C THR A 87 -25.95 0.26 1.55
N LEU A 88 -26.11 0.40 2.86
CA LEU A 88 -26.77 1.56 3.47
C LEU A 88 -25.98 2.86 3.23
N LEU A 89 -24.65 2.83 3.42
CA LEU A 89 -23.80 3.99 3.13
C LEU A 89 -23.85 4.38 1.65
N ALA A 90 -23.77 3.41 0.74
CA ALA A 90 -23.86 3.67 -0.69
C ALA A 90 -25.15 4.42 -1.07
N ARG A 91 -26.28 4.04 -0.48
CA ARG A 91 -27.59 4.70 -0.67
C ARG A 91 -27.61 6.08 -0.01
N ARG A 92 -27.20 6.18 1.25
CA ARG A 92 -27.19 7.43 2.03
C ARG A 92 -26.40 8.52 1.34
N TYR A 93 -25.21 8.19 0.86
CA TYR A 93 -24.29 9.15 0.22
C TYR A 93 -24.43 9.22 -1.30
N ARG A 94 -25.34 8.42 -1.88
CA ARG A 94 -25.54 8.31 -3.33
C ARG A 94 -24.20 8.05 -4.04
N ALA A 95 -23.45 7.07 -3.55
CA ALA A 95 -22.16 6.72 -4.11
C ALA A 95 -22.28 6.27 -5.58
N ASP A 96 -21.28 6.60 -6.37
CA ASP A 96 -21.20 6.23 -7.79
C ASP A 96 -20.32 5.02 -8.02
N LEU A 97 -19.39 4.74 -7.09
CA LEU A 97 -18.40 3.68 -7.17
C LEU A 97 -18.08 3.17 -5.76
N LEU A 98 -17.83 1.86 -5.65
CA LEU A 98 -17.29 1.22 -4.45
C LEU A 98 -15.82 0.86 -4.67
N HIS A 99 -14.95 1.38 -3.79
CA HIS A 99 -13.52 1.08 -3.74
C HIS A 99 -13.24 0.30 -2.46
N VAL A 100 -12.90 -0.98 -2.57
CA VAL A 100 -12.60 -1.81 -1.40
C VAL A 100 -11.11 -2.05 -1.28
N ASN A 101 -10.55 -1.77 -0.10
CA ASN A 101 -9.17 -2.03 0.26
C ASN A 101 -9.04 -3.41 0.92
N GLY A 102 -9.41 -4.43 0.18
CA GLY A 102 -9.52 -5.82 0.56
C GLY A 102 -10.28 -6.59 -0.52
N TYR A 103 -10.78 -7.77 -0.20
CA TYR A 103 -11.34 -8.67 -1.20
C TYR A 103 -12.80 -9.01 -0.94
N ALA A 104 -13.15 -9.46 0.27
CA ALA A 104 -14.46 -10.02 0.59
C ALA A 104 -15.62 -9.06 0.35
N HIS A 105 -15.41 -7.75 0.54
CA HIS A 105 -16.42 -6.70 0.32
C HIS A 105 -16.62 -6.35 -1.15
N ALA A 106 -15.77 -6.85 -2.07
CA ALA A 106 -16.03 -6.71 -3.50
C ALA A 106 -17.27 -7.53 -3.93
N ARG A 107 -17.59 -8.61 -3.22
CA ARG A 107 -18.89 -9.28 -3.30
C ARG A 107 -19.90 -8.52 -2.44
N ASN A 108 -20.70 -7.66 -3.04
CA ASN A 108 -21.64 -6.76 -2.37
C ASN A 108 -22.95 -6.61 -3.13
N GLU A 109 -23.95 -5.98 -2.50
CA GLU A 109 -25.28 -5.75 -3.05
C GLU A 109 -25.56 -4.28 -3.40
N THR A 110 -24.52 -3.45 -3.43
CA THR A 110 -24.68 -2.01 -3.73
C THR A 110 -25.12 -1.77 -5.18
N GLY A 111 -24.85 -2.71 -6.08
CA GLY A 111 -25.03 -2.56 -7.52
C GLY A 111 -24.08 -1.51 -8.15
N LEU A 112 -23.08 -1.04 -7.41
CA LEU A 112 -22.07 -0.09 -7.90
C LEU A 112 -20.94 -0.79 -8.64
N PRO A 113 -20.30 -0.12 -9.62
CA PRO A 113 -19.00 -0.57 -10.09
C PRO A 113 -18.04 -0.71 -8.90
N THR A 114 -17.33 -1.83 -8.83
CA THR A 114 -16.48 -2.16 -7.68
C THR A 114 -15.04 -2.33 -8.11
N LEU A 115 -14.16 -1.55 -7.48
CA LEU A 115 -12.71 -1.65 -7.55
C LEU A 115 -12.20 -2.33 -6.28
N ALA A 116 -11.43 -3.41 -6.40
CA ALA A 116 -10.74 -4.05 -5.28
C ALA A 116 -9.25 -3.75 -5.34
N VAL A 117 -8.65 -3.32 -4.22
CA VAL A 117 -7.22 -3.07 -4.11
C VAL A 117 -6.59 -4.14 -3.21
N ALA A 118 -5.64 -4.86 -3.78
CA ALA A 118 -4.90 -5.93 -3.15
C ALA A 118 -3.66 -5.37 -2.46
N HIS A 119 -3.77 -4.99 -1.18
CA HIS A 119 -2.63 -4.49 -0.41
C HIS A 119 -1.75 -5.61 0.13
N SER A 120 -2.34 -6.70 0.59
CA SER A 120 -1.70 -7.93 1.08
C SER A 120 -2.76 -9.01 1.26
N ASP A 121 -2.35 -10.25 1.44
CA ASP A 121 -3.24 -11.35 1.76
C ASP A 121 -2.56 -12.39 2.65
N VAL A 122 -3.37 -13.19 3.36
CA VAL A 122 -2.89 -14.15 4.35
C VAL A 122 -2.11 -15.30 3.72
N LEU A 123 -2.55 -15.82 2.56
CA LEU A 123 -1.90 -16.99 1.96
C LEU A 123 -0.53 -16.64 1.39
N SER A 124 -0.40 -15.44 0.80
CA SER A 124 0.89 -14.92 0.33
C SER A 124 1.81 -14.65 1.52
N TRP A 125 1.28 -14.08 2.61
CA TRP A 125 2.05 -13.87 3.83
C TRP A 125 2.61 -15.20 4.37
N TRP A 126 1.78 -16.24 4.51
CA TRP A 126 2.22 -17.58 4.94
C TRP A 126 3.30 -18.16 4.03
N HIS A 127 3.07 -18.09 2.72
CA HIS A 127 4.02 -18.60 1.74
C HIS A 127 5.39 -17.92 1.84
N HIS A 128 5.43 -16.60 1.95
CA HIS A 128 6.71 -15.86 1.95
C HIS A 128 7.40 -15.88 3.31
N VAL A 129 6.66 -15.86 4.42
CA VAL A 129 7.21 -15.82 5.77
C VAL A 129 7.64 -17.21 6.24
N HIS A 130 6.76 -18.20 6.13
CA HIS A 130 7.01 -19.56 6.63
C HIS A 130 7.48 -20.55 5.58
N ARG A 131 7.38 -20.21 4.29
CA ARG A 131 7.70 -21.12 3.17
C ARG A 131 6.77 -22.35 3.11
N GLU A 132 5.58 -22.22 3.64
CA GLU A 132 4.56 -23.26 3.76
C GLU A 132 3.22 -22.78 3.22
N ALA A 133 2.32 -23.72 2.97
CA ALA A 133 0.94 -23.40 2.70
C ALA A 133 0.23 -22.90 3.98
N ALA A 134 -0.65 -21.92 3.86
CA ALA A 134 -1.45 -21.48 4.99
C ALA A 134 -2.28 -22.66 5.56
N PRO A 135 -2.41 -22.75 6.90
CA PRO A 135 -3.20 -23.79 7.56
C PRO A 135 -4.64 -23.88 7.03
N ALA A 136 -5.23 -25.07 7.11
CA ALA A 136 -6.56 -25.36 6.55
C ALA A 136 -7.67 -24.46 7.15
N GLU A 137 -7.48 -23.93 8.35
CA GLU A 137 -8.37 -22.97 9.01
C GLU A 137 -8.58 -21.69 8.21
N TRP A 138 -7.65 -21.31 7.34
CA TRP A 138 -7.77 -20.19 6.41
C TRP A 138 -8.61 -20.51 5.16
N GLY A 139 -9.16 -21.72 5.06
CA GLY A 139 -10.05 -22.12 3.96
C GLY A 139 -11.26 -21.19 3.76
N PRO A 140 -12.00 -20.77 4.80
CA PRO A 140 -13.07 -19.79 4.68
C PRO A 140 -12.60 -18.45 4.13
N TYR A 141 -11.50 -17.89 4.64
CA TYR A 141 -10.88 -16.66 4.14
C TYR A 141 -10.54 -16.79 2.64
N ARG A 142 -9.86 -17.88 2.24
CA ARG A 142 -9.52 -18.15 0.84
C ARG A 142 -10.74 -18.10 -0.07
N ARG A 143 -11.86 -18.73 0.34
CA ARG A 143 -13.10 -18.72 -0.45
C ARG A 143 -13.68 -17.31 -0.61
N GLU A 144 -13.67 -16.48 0.45
CA GLU A 144 -14.18 -15.11 0.39
C GLU A 144 -13.29 -14.23 -0.51
N VAL A 145 -11.96 -14.36 -0.42
CA VAL A 145 -11.03 -13.66 -1.32
C VAL A 145 -11.28 -14.04 -2.78
N MET A 146 -11.37 -15.35 -3.09
CA MET A 146 -11.67 -15.80 -4.45
C MET A 146 -13.02 -15.28 -4.96
N ALA A 147 -14.05 -15.26 -4.12
CA ALA A 147 -15.36 -14.75 -4.47
C ALA A 147 -15.31 -13.23 -4.73
N GLY A 148 -14.60 -12.49 -3.90
CA GLY A 148 -14.41 -11.05 -4.05
C GLY A 148 -13.64 -10.69 -5.33
N LEU A 149 -12.53 -11.38 -5.61
CA LEU A 149 -11.74 -11.18 -6.83
C LEU A 149 -12.57 -11.40 -8.11
N ARG A 150 -13.46 -12.39 -8.09
CA ARG A 150 -14.37 -12.66 -9.23
C ARG A 150 -15.50 -11.63 -9.34
N ALA A 151 -15.93 -11.04 -8.24
CA ALA A 151 -17.01 -10.05 -8.20
C ALA A 151 -16.54 -8.63 -8.56
N ALA A 152 -15.28 -8.31 -8.35
CA ALA A 152 -14.70 -7.01 -8.65
C ALA A 152 -14.72 -6.71 -10.16
N ASN A 153 -15.10 -5.49 -10.54
CA ASN A 153 -15.00 -5.02 -11.93
C ASN A 153 -13.55 -4.74 -12.35
N ARG A 154 -12.72 -4.34 -11.39
CA ARG A 154 -11.26 -4.17 -11.54
C ARG A 154 -10.58 -4.60 -10.25
N VAL A 155 -9.41 -5.19 -10.40
CA VAL A 155 -8.49 -5.48 -9.29
C VAL A 155 -7.21 -4.69 -9.53
N VAL A 156 -6.76 -3.98 -8.52
CA VAL A 156 -5.51 -3.22 -8.51
C VAL A 156 -4.57 -3.81 -7.46
N ALA A 157 -3.29 -3.84 -7.77
CA ALA A 157 -2.24 -4.18 -6.81
C ALA A 157 -1.10 -3.16 -6.88
N PRO A 158 -0.32 -2.96 -5.80
CA PRO A 158 0.79 -2.01 -5.80
C PRO A 158 2.01 -2.49 -6.59
N THR A 159 2.11 -3.80 -6.86
CA THR A 159 3.18 -4.43 -7.65
C THR A 159 2.66 -5.60 -8.48
N ALA A 160 3.37 -5.96 -9.55
CA ALA A 160 3.10 -7.17 -10.31
C ALA A 160 3.32 -8.43 -9.46
N ALA A 161 4.30 -8.41 -8.56
CA ALA A 161 4.56 -9.50 -7.63
C ALA A 161 3.33 -9.86 -6.79
N VAL A 162 2.53 -8.87 -6.35
CA VAL A 162 1.26 -9.14 -5.63
C VAL A 162 0.23 -9.78 -6.56
N LEU A 163 0.14 -9.37 -7.83
CA LEU A 163 -0.77 -10.02 -8.80
C LEU A 163 -0.37 -11.47 -9.07
N ASP A 164 0.93 -11.75 -9.13
CA ASP A 164 1.46 -13.11 -9.29
C ASP A 164 1.12 -13.99 -8.07
N ASP A 165 1.19 -13.43 -6.87
CA ASP A 165 0.77 -14.11 -5.64
C ASP A 165 -0.75 -14.40 -5.65
N LEU A 166 -1.58 -13.44 -6.08
CA LEU A 166 -3.02 -13.67 -6.25
C LEU A 166 -3.31 -14.77 -7.28
N ALA A 167 -2.56 -14.81 -8.38
CA ALA A 167 -2.69 -15.88 -9.37
C ALA A 167 -2.33 -17.24 -8.75
N ARG A 168 -1.25 -17.32 -8.01
CA ARG A 168 -0.76 -18.54 -7.35
C ARG A 168 -1.72 -19.09 -6.31
N HIS A 169 -2.22 -18.23 -5.42
CA HIS A 169 -2.94 -18.67 -4.22
C HIS A 169 -4.46 -18.72 -4.40
N TYR A 170 -5.00 -17.90 -5.30
CA TYR A 170 -6.45 -17.74 -5.48
C TYR A 170 -6.94 -18.03 -6.90
N GLY A 171 -6.03 -18.39 -7.82
CA GLY A 171 -6.40 -18.65 -9.21
C GLY A 171 -6.91 -17.39 -9.93
N PHE A 172 -6.45 -16.21 -9.52
CA PHE A 172 -6.72 -14.96 -10.22
C PHE A 172 -5.99 -14.98 -11.58
N GLY A 173 -6.74 -14.69 -12.66
CA GLY A 173 -6.19 -14.85 -14.01
C GLY A 173 -4.93 -13.99 -14.23
N PRO A 174 -3.85 -14.56 -14.78
CA PRO A 174 -2.66 -13.78 -15.12
C PRO A 174 -3.00 -12.60 -16.03
N GLY A 175 -2.51 -11.41 -15.71
CA GLY A 175 -2.78 -10.19 -16.50
C GLY A 175 -4.18 -9.58 -16.30
N SER A 176 -5.02 -10.15 -15.44
CA SER A 176 -6.38 -9.62 -15.17
C SER A 176 -6.39 -8.39 -14.24
N GLY A 177 -5.32 -8.13 -13.52
CA GLY A 177 -5.17 -6.99 -12.62
C GLY A 177 -4.43 -5.83 -13.25
N THR A 178 -4.51 -4.68 -12.58
CA THR A 178 -3.79 -3.45 -12.94
C THR A 178 -2.79 -3.10 -11.85
N VAL A 179 -1.54 -2.82 -12.21
CA VAL A 179 -0.56 -2.33 -11.24
C VAL A 179 -0.68 -0.81 -11.13
N ILE A 180 -0.97 -0.34 -9.91
CA ILE A 180 -0.88 1.08 -9.53
C ILE A 180 -0.05 1.15 -8.26
N PRO A 181 1.23 1.56 -8.35
CA PRO A 181 2.07 1.71 -7.18
C PRO A 181 1.49 2.71 -6.17
N ASN A 182 1.69 2.46 -4.89
CA ASN A 182 1.34 3.42 -3.85
C ASN A 182 2.19 4.69 -4.00
N GLY A 183 1.63 5.82 -3.59
CA GLY A 183 2.30 7.12 -3.65
C GLY A 183 2.26 7.84 -2.31
N ILE A 184 3.28 8.67 -2.07
CA ILE A 184 3.35 9.55 -0.90
C ILE A 184 3.47 11.02 -1.31
N ASN A 185 3.27 11.92 -0.35
CA ASN A 185 3.64 13.33 -0.53
C ASN A 185 5.16 13.47 -0.47
N ILE A 186 5.83 13.43 -1.61
CA ILE A 186 7.31 13.50 -1.69
C ILE A 186 7.86 14.77 -1.04
N ALA A 187 7.15 15.90 -1.12
CA ALA A 187 7.62 17.17 -0.55
C ALA A 187 7.68 17.15 0.99
N PHE A 188 7.00 16.20 1.63
CA PHE A 188 7.04 16.03 3.08
C PHE A 188 8.36 15.40 3.56
N TYR A 189 9.08 14.71 2.66
CA TYR A 189 10.33 13.98 2.95
C TYR A 189 11.52 14.68 2.29
N ALA A 190 12.25 15.48 3.04
CA ALA A 190 13.41 16.22 2.54
C ALA A 190 14.72 15.65 3.10
N PRO A 191 15.76 15.46 2.26
CA PRO A 191 17.09 15.14 2.75
C PRO A 191 17.63 16.26 3.66
N GLN A 192 18.31 15.85 4.72
CA GLN A 192 19.05 16.70 5.64
C GLN A 192 20.52 16.25 5.68
N PRO A 193 21.44 16.97 6.32
CA PRO A 193 22.80 16.48 6.58
C PRO A 193 22.75 15.10 7.23
N LYS A 194 23.41 14.12 6.61
CA LYS A 194 23.31 12.72 7.02
C LYS A 194 24.18 12.42 8.22
N ARG A 195 23.63 11.80 9.25
CA ARG A 195 24.34 11.22 10.39
C ARG A 195 24.69 9.75 10.14
N ALA A 196 25.78 9.32 10.76
CA ALA A 196 26.24 7.93 10.75
C ALA A 196 25.28 7.05 11.55
N ALA A 197 24.19 6.64 10.92
CA ALA A 197 23.18 5.75 11.52
C ALA A 197 22.44 4.94 10.46
N ILE A 198 21.96 3.78 10.87
CA ILE A 198 21.07 2.90 10.12
C ILE A 198 19.70 2.95 10.76
N MET A 199 18.65 3.09 9.97
CA MET A 199 17.27 3.10 10.47
C MET A 199 16.42 2.05 9.78
N ALA A 200 15.46 1.49 10.52
CA ALA A 200 14.36 0.69 10.02
C ALA A 200 13.04 1.18 10.64
N ALA A 201 11.91 0.94 9.96
CA ALA A 201 10.60 1.25 10.50
C ALA A 201 9.60 0.15 10.19
N GLY A 202 8.85 -0.27 11.20
CA GLY A 202 7.82 -1.31 11.09
C GLY A 202 7.41 -1.85 12.45
N ARG A 203 6.37 -2.69 12.46
CA ARG A 203 5.97 -3.41 13.67
C ARG A 203 7.07 -4.39 14.05
N LEU A 204 7.62 -4.28 15.26
CA LEU A 204 8.78 -5.07 15.69
C LEU A 204 8.43 -6.57 15.83
N TRP A 205 7.17 -6.88 16.13
CA TRP A 205 6.65 -8.23 16.28
C TRP A 205 6.24 -8.90 14.96
N ASP A 206 6.19 -8.15 13.85
CA ASP A 206 5.75 -8.68 12.55
C ASP A 206 6.87 -9.45 11.87
N GLU A 207 6.71 -10.77 11.80
CA GLU A 207 7.68 -11.66 11.18
C GLU A 207 7.95 -11.35 9.70
N ALA A 208 6.97 -10.77 9.00
CA ALA A 208 7.15 -10.33 7.63
C ALA A 208 8.17 -9.19 7.52
N LYS A 209 8.22 -8.29 8.52
CA LYS A 209 9.21 -7.19 8.57
C LYS A 209 10.59 -7.68 8.94
N ASN A 210 10.68 -8.81 9.66
CA ASN A 210 11.94 -9.51 9.97
C ASN A 210 12.99 -8.64 10.67
N LEU A 211 12.54 -7.70 11.51
CA LEU A 211 13.44 -6.74 12.19
C LEU A 211 14.36 -7.41 13.21
N ALA A 212 14.04 -8.60 13.69
CA ALA A 212 14.92 -9.40 14.53
C ALA A 212 16.25 -9.77 13.85
N LEU A 213 16.24 -10.01 12.52
CA LEU A 213 17.46 -10.23 11.75
C LEU A 213 18.36 -8.99 11.75
N LEU A 214 17.75 -7.81 11.63
CA LEU A 214 18.51 -6.56 11.65
C LEU A 214 19.07 -6.27 13.05
N ASP A 215 18.32 -6.58 14.11
CA ASP A 215 18.80 -6.50 15.49
C ASP A 215 20.01 -7.42 15.73
N GLU A 216 19.96 -8.65 15.22
CA GLU A 216 21.10 -9.57 15.29
C GLU A 216 22.32 -9.07 14.50
N ALA A 217 22.10 -8.52 13.30
CA ALA A 217 23.19 -7.93 12.51
C ALA A 217 23.81 -6.71 13.19
N ALA A 218 23.02 -5.94 13.95
CA ALA A 218 23.44 -4.71 14.61
C ALA A 218 24.55 -4.90 15.64
N ALA A 219 24.68 -6.10 16.22
CA ALA A 219 25.67 -6.38 17.27
C ALA A 219 27.13 -6.17 16.82
N ASP A 220 27.40 -6.31 15.52
CA ASP A 220 28.75 -6.24 14.96
C ASP A 220 28.89 -5.11 13.91
N LEU A 221 28.02 -4.08 13.96
CA LEU A 221 28.10 -2.92 13.08
C LEU A 221 28.67 -1.72 13.82
N ASP A 222 29.55 -0.94 13.16
CA ASP A 222 30.16 0.26 13.73
C ASP A 222 29.17 1.41 13.92
N TRP A 223 28.04 1.38 13.21
CA TRP A 223 27.01 2.42 13.30
C TRP A 223 25.79 1.95 14.09
N PRO A 224 25.17 2.85 14.88
CA PRO A 224 23.95 2.52 15.59
C PRO A 224 22.83 2.15 14.62
N VAL A 225 22.09 1.08 14.96
CA VAL A 225 20.86 0.68 14.29
C VAL A 225 19.67 1.14 15.14
N GLU A 226 18.78 1.91 14.55
CA GLU A 226 17.59 2.48 15.20
C GLU A 226 16.33 1.93 14.54
N ILE A 227 15.41 1.41 15.33
CA ILE A 227 14.18 0.80 14.84
C ILE A 227 12.96 1.54 15.41
N ALA A 228 12.15 2.14 14.52
CA ALA A 228 10.91 2.79 14.86
C ALA A 228 9.72 1.86 14.64
N GLY A 229 8.77 1.83 15.56
CA GLY A 229 7.53 1.11 15.41
C GLY A 229 7.00 0.49 16.70
N GLU A 230 5.83 -0.16 16.57
CA GLU A 230 5.13 -0.79 17.70
C GLU A 230 5.82 -2.10 18.08
N ALA A 231 6.14 -2.20 19.39
CA ALA A 231 6.75 -3.39 19.96
C ALA A 231 5.74 -4.36 20.59
N ASN A 232 4.55 -3.87 20.95
CA ASN A 232 3.53 -4.69 21.58
C ASN A 232 2.73 -5.46 20.55
N HIS A 233 2.66 -6.79 20.68
CA HIS A 233 1.82 -7.61 19.82
C HIS A 233 0.35 -7.46 20.22
N PRO A 234 -0.60 -7.34 19.28
CA PRO A 234 -2.03 -7.17 19.61
C PRO A 234 -2.64 -8.29 20.47
N GLU A 235 -2.12 -9.52 20.34
CA GLU A 235 -2.56 -10.69 21.11
C GLU A 235 -1.76 -10.91 22.40
N GLY A 236 -0.91 -9.95 22.75
CA GLY A 236 -0.05 -9.99 23.94
C GLY A 236 1.41 -10.33 23.65
N GLY A 237 2.28 -9.92 24.54
CA GLY A 237 3.73 -10.02 24.37
C GLY A 237 4.35 -8.75 23.81
N GLN A 238 5.65 -8.63 23.99
CA GLN A 238 6.45 -7.48 23.54
C GLN A 238 7.73 -7.95 22.85
N ALA A 239 7.96 -7.51 21.63
CA ALA A 239 9.24 -7.68 20.95
C ALA A 239 10.33 -6.88 21.66
N ARG A 240 11.49 -7.50 21.87
CA ARG A 240 12.66 -6.87 22.53
C ARG A 240 13.84 -6.89 21.59
N LEU A 241 14.52 -5.77 21.47
CA LEU A 241 15.79 -5.65 20.77
C LEU A 241 16.95 -5.84 21.74
N ARG A 242 18.04 -6.41 21.26
CA ARG A 242 19.26 -6.73 22.05
C ARG A 242 20.40 -5.77 21.72
N ALA A 243 20.60 -5.44 20.44
CA ALA A 243 21.69 -4.61 19.94
C ALA A 243 21.18 -3.30 19.30
N ALA A 244 20.07 -3.34 18.58
CA ALA A 244 19.46 -2.17 18.00
C ALA A 244 18.69 -1.34 19.05
N ARG A 245 18.57 -0.03 18.81
CA ARG A 245 17.85 0.91 19.66
C ARG A 245 16.39 1.01 19.21
N ALA A 246 15.44 0.68 20.10
CA ALA A 246 14.03 0.93 19.87
C ALA A 246 13.72 2.44 20.01
N LEU A 247 13.05 3.01 19.01
CA LEU A 247 12.58 4.41 19.05
C LEU A 247 11.11 4.54 19.48
N GLY A 248 10.38 3.42 19.57
CA GLY A 248 8.94 3.42 19.76
C GLY A 248 8.19 3.87 18.51
N VAL A 249 6.90 4.16 18.69
CA VAL A 249 6.04 4.68 17.61
C VAL A 249 6.33 6.17 17.45
N LEU A 250 6.73 6.57 16.25
CA LEU A 250 6.99 7.96 15.89
C LEU A 250 5.77 8.56 15.17
N THR A 251 5.53 9.83 15.38
CA THR A 251 4.62 10.60 14.53
C THR A 251 5.17 10.72 13.11
N PRO A 252 4.32 10.98 12.10
CA PRO A 252 4.80 11.17 10.73
C PRO A 252 5.89 12.25 10.59
N ALA A 253 5.79 13.33 11.36
CA ALA A 253 6.77 14.43 11.35
C ALA A 253 8.11 13.98 11.94
N GLU A 254 8.11 13.31 13.09
CA GLU A 254 9.32 12.76 13.71
C GLU A 254 9.99 11.71 12.83
N LEU A 255 9.18 10.85 12.19
CA LEU A 255 9.70 9.85 11.24
C LEU A 255 10.38 10.53 10.04
N ALA A 256 9.74 11.53 9.44
CA ALA A 256 10.30 12.27 8.29
C ALA A 256 11.60 13.01 8.66
N GLU A 257 11.66 13.66 9.83
CA GLU A 257 12.84 14.32 10.35
C GLU A 257 14.00 13.32 10.51
N ARG A 258 13.75 12.19 11.17
CA ARG A 258 14.77 11.16 11.38
C ARG A 258 15.26 10.54 10.08
N LEU A 259 14.35 10.19 9.17
CA LEU A 259 14.71 9.69 7.85
C LEU A 259 15.52 10.72 7.07
N GLY A 260 15.16 12.00 7.15
CA GLY A 260 15.91 13.09 6.55
C GLY A 260 17.37 13.08 6.94
N ALA A 261 17.66 12.88 8.22
CA ALA A 261 19.01 12.86 8.77
C ALA A 261 19.71 11.48 8.73
N THR A 262 19.01 10.39 8.39
CA THR A 262 19.58 9.03 8.39
C THR A 262 20.33 8.73 7.10
N ALA A 263 21.53 8.13 7.20
CA ALA A 263 22.33 7.78 6.02
C ALA A 263 21.87 6.49 5.33
N ILE A 264 21.53 5.44 6.08
CA ILE A 264 21.16 4.13 5.55
C ILE A 264 19.80 3.74 6.10
N TYR A 265 18.90 3.27 5.23
CA TYR A 265 17.65 2.62 5.62
C TYR A 265 17.70 1.14 5.28
N ALA A 266 17.39 0.28 6.25
CA ALA A 266 17.42 -1.16 6.13
C ALA A 266 16.02 -1.77 6.32
N ALA A 267 15.58 -2.61 5.38
CA ALA A 267 14.29 -3.30 5.45
C ALA A 267 14.47 -4.78 5.09
N PRO A 268 14.75 -5.67 6.09
CA PRO A 268 15.04 -7.09 5.88
C PRO A 268 13.80 -7.94 5.63
N ALA A 269 12.75 -7.37 5.05
CA ALA A 269 11.46 -7.99 4.92
C ALA A 269 11.49 -9.32 4.16
N ARG A 270 10.75 -10.31 4.67
CA ARG A 270 10.41 -11.56 3.99
C ARG A 270 9.19 -11.40 3.09
N TYR A 271 8.28 -10.53 3.49
CA TYR A 271 7.09 -10.16 2.73
C TYR A 271 6.79 -8.68 2.91
N GLU A 272 6.73 -7.96 1.81
CA GLU A 272 6.44 -6.54 1.75
C GLU A 272 5.81 -6.24 0.38
N PRO A 273 4.51 -6.09 0.27
CA PRO A 273 3.83 -5.84 -1.00
C PRO A 273 4.30 -4.60 -1.75
N PHE A 274 4.68 -3.53 -1.00
CA PHE A 274 5.15 -2.29 -1.61
C PHE A 274 6.27 -1.59 -0.83
N GLY A 275 6.08 -1.37 0.49
CA GLY A 275 7.05 -0.70 1.35
C GLY A 275 6.91 0.82 1.39
N LEU A 276 5.84 1.36 2.00
CA LEU A 276 5.69 2.80 2.17
C LEU A 276 6.86 3.42 2.93
N SER A 277 7.33 2.80 4.02
CA SER A 277 8.47 3.30 4.80
C SER A 277 9.79 3.27 4.01
N ILE A 278 9.94 2.34 3.08
CA ILE A 278 11.07 2.30 2.14
C ILE A 278 10.99 3.50 1.17
N LEU A 279 9.79 3.79 0.66
CA LEU A 279 9.56 4.94 -0.21
C LEU A 279 9.82 6.26 0.52
N GLU A 280 9.39 6.38 1.78
CA GLU A 280 9.64 7.54 2.64
C GLU A 280 11.15 7.75 2.89
N ALA A 281 11.88 6.67 3.17
CA ALA A 281 13.33 6.69 3.34
C ALA A 281 14.06 7.06 2.03
N ALA A 282 13.64 6.52 0.90
CA ALA A 282 14.17 6.86 -0.41
C ALA A 282 13.93 8.34 -0.74
N ALA A 283 12.72 8.85 -0.51
CA ALA A 283 12.37 10.25 -0.69
C ALA A 283 13.21 11.18 0.21
N SER A 284 13.59 10.71 1.39
CA SER A 284 14.51 11.37 2.32
C SER A 284 15.98 11.25 1.94
N GLY A 285 16.32 10.55 0.84
CA GLY A 285 17.69 10.39 0.37
C GLY A 285 18.54 9.40 1.18
N CYS A 286 17.94 8.42 1.84
CA CYS A 286 18.66 7.31 2.47
C CYS A 286 19.20 6.34 1.41
N ALA A 287 20.40 5.80 1.63
CA ALA A 287 20.86 4.61 0.91
C ALA A 287 20.05 3.40 1.37
N LEU A 288 19.50 2.62 0.43
CA LEU A 288 18.61 1.52 0.74
C LEU A 288 19.33 0.18 0.76
N VAL A 289 19.09 -0.62 1.82
CA VAL A 289 19.42 -2.05 1.89
C VAL A 289 18.12 -2.81 2.15
N LEU A 290 17.73 -3.67 1.23
CA LEU A 290 16.41 -4.28 1.20
C LEU A 290 16.49 -5.82 1.16
N GLY A 291 15.48 -6.48 1.70
CA GLY A 291 15.29 -7.92 1.51
C GLY A 291 15.17 -8.26 0.02
N ASP A 292 15.87 -9.31 -0.40
CA ASP A 292 15.84 -9.81 -1.78
C ASP A 292 14.55 -10.56 -2.04
N ILE A 293 13.47 -9.83 -2.30
CA ILE A 293 12.13 -10.34 -2.60
C ILE A 293 11.56 -9.67 -3.86
N PRO A 294 10.65 -10.36 -4.60
CA PRO A 294 10.19 -9.91 -5.91
C PRO A 294 9.62 -8.49 -5.93
N SER A 295 8.73 -8.14 -4.99
CA SER A 295 8.09 -6.83 -4.91
C SER A 295 9.07 -5.67 -4.67
N LEU A 296 10.10 -5.89 -3.83
CA LEU A 296 11.13 -4.89 -3.57
C LEU A 296 12.10 -4.76 -4.74
N ARG A 297 12.42 -5.86 -5.42
CA ARG A 297 13.20 -5.78 -6.67
C ARG A 297 12.44 -5.04 -7.75
N GLU A 298 11.14 -5.32 -7.96
CA GLU A 298 10.31 -4.61 -8.93
C GLU A 298 10.40 -3.09 -8.77
N ASN A 299 10.31 -2.62 -7.54
CA ASN A 299 10.30 -1.18 -7.26
C ASN A 299 11.70 -0.54 -7.21
N TRP A 300 12.73 -1.27 -6.74
CA TRP A 300 14.00 -0.68 -6.33
C TRP A 300 15.23 -1.24 -7.04
N GLU A 301 15.08 -2.11 -8.06
CA GLU A 301 16.24 -2.61 -8.83
C GLU A 301 17.05 -1.42 -9.40
N GLY A 302 18.37 -1.46 -9.17
CA GLY A 302 19.30 -0.38 -9.51
C GLY A 302 19.29 0.85 -8.59
N ALA A 303 18.40 0.89 -7.57
CA ALA A 303 18.28 1.98 -6.61
C ALA A 303 18.45 1.53 -5.14
N ALA A 304 18.68 0.24 -4.90
CA ALA A 304 18.94 -0.37 -3.61
C ALA A 304 19.99 -1.46 -3.72
N LEU A 305 20.61 -1.81 -2.59
CA LEU A 305 21.30 -3.09 -2.42
C LEU A 305 20.31 -4.11 -1.85
N PHE A 306 20.47 -5.37 -2.25
CA PHE A 306 19.62 -6.46 -1.80
C PHE A 306 20.42 -7.49 -1.05
N ALA A 307 19.86 -8.01 0.05
CA ALA A 307 20.44 -9.12 0.81
C ALA A 307 19.37 -10.19 1.10
N PRO A 308 19.74 -11.48 1.12
CA PRO A 308 18.80 -12.55 1.43
C PRO A 308 18.15 -12.34 2.79
N PRO A 309 16.81 -12.42 2.93
CA PRO A 309 16.12 -12.10 4.18
C PRO A 309 16.34 -13.13 5.30
N ASN A 310 17.12 -14.19 5.05
CA ASN A 310 17.43 -15.25 6.02
C ASN A 310 18.93 -15.38 6.30
N ASP A 311 19.75 -14.43 5.86
CA ASP A 311 21.22 -14.49 6.00
C ASP A 311 21.76 -13.25 6.73
N VAL A 312 21.91 -13.33 8.05
CA VAL A 312 22.45 -12.26 8.91
C VAL A 312 23.86 -11.83 8.47
N GLY A 313 24.71 -12.77 8.03
CA GLY A 313 26.06 -12.50 7.58
C GLY A 313 26.08 -11.64 6.31
N ALA A 314 25.20 -11.94 5.34
CA ALA A 314 25.05 -11.13 4.13
C ALA A 314 24.54 -9.70 4.46
N TRP A 315 23.61 -9.55 5.41
CA TRP A 315 23.13 -8.24 5.88
C TRP A 315 24.26 -7.44 6.53
N ARG A 316 25.01 -8.06 7.44
CA ARG A 316 26.16 -7.45 8.10
C ARG A 316 27.20 -6.98 7.08
N THR A 317 27.59 -7.86 6.15
CA THR A 317 28.55 -7.52 5.09
C THR A 317 28.07 -6.36 4.23
N THR A 318 26.80 -6.38 3.78
CA THR A 318 26.22 -5.34 2.92
C THR A 318 26.17 -4.00 3.62
N LEU A 319 25.77 -3.97 4.89
CA LEU A 319 25.72 -2.74 5.70
C LEU A 319 27.11 -2.22 5.98
N SER A 320 28.09 -3.06 6.36
CA SER A 320 29.47 -2.67 6.61
C SER A 320 30.14 -2.08 5.36
N CYS A 321 29.88 -2.63 4.17
CA CYS A 321 30.35 -2.06 2.91
C CYS A 321 29.81 -0.64 2.65
N LEU A 322 28.56 -0.36 3.02
CA LEU A 322 28.00 0.99 2.90
C LEU A 322 28.52 1.93 3.99
N ILE A 323 28.74 1.43 5.21
CA ILE A 323 29.36 2.21 6.30
C ILE A 323 30.75 2.69 5.89
N ALA A 324 31.56 1.82 5.29
CA ALA A 324 32.93 2.10 4.93
C ALA A 324 33.12 3.00 3.69
N CYS A 325 32.07 3.25 2.89
CA CYS A 325 32.22 3.97 1.62
C CYS A 325 31.18 5.09 1.44
N ASP A 326 31.55 6.32 1.78
CA ASP A 326 30.72 7.51 1.70
C ASP A 326 30.20 7.77 0.29
N SER A 327 31.07 7.73 -0.71
CA SER A 327 30.70 8.01 -2.10
C SER A 327 29.68 7.02 -2.65
N ARG A 328 29.79 5.74 -2.29
CA ARG A 328 28.82 4.70 -2.68
C ARG A 328 27.47 4.93 -2.00
N ARG A 329 27.50 5.29 -0.72
CA ARG A 329 26.29 5.58 0.08
C ARG A 329 25.55 6.79 -0.46
N GLU A 330 26.25 7.89 -0.76
CA GLU A 330 25.69 9.11 -1.34
C GLU A 330 25.10 8.88 -2.74
N ALA A 331 25.83 8.16 -3.60
CA ALA A 331 25.37 7.80 -4.93
C ALA A 331 24.08 6.94 -4.88
N LEU A 332 24.04 5.96 -3.95
CA LEU A 332 22.86 5.11 -3.78
C LEU A 332 21.67 5.90 -3.24
N GLY A 333 21.87 6.76 -2.22
CA GLY A 333 20.81 7.62 -1.68
C GLY A 333 20.24 8.59 -2.72
N THR A 334 21.10 9.18 -3.56
CA THR A 334 20.70 10.03 -4.68
C THR A 334 19.86 9.26 -5.70
N THR A 335 20.28 8.03 -6.02
CA THR A 335 19.57 7.17 -6.97
C THR A 335 18.22 6.72 -6.41
N ALA A 336 18.17 6.32 -5.12
CA ALA A 336 16.95 5.97 -4.43
C ALA A 336 15.94 7.14 -4.41
N ARG A 337 16.41 8.36 -4.09
CA ARG A 337 15.56 9.55 -4.11
C ARG A 337 15.01 9.85 -5.51
N ARG A 338 15.83 9.77 -6.54
CA ARG A 338 15.38 9.96 -7.93
C ARG A 338 14.30 8.92 -8.31
N ARG A 339 14.49 7.68 -7.88
CA ARG A 339 13.50 6.62 -8.08
C ARG A 339 12.21 6.90 -7.31
N ALA A 340 12.27 7.40 -6.08
CA ALA A 340 11.10 7.74 -5.27
C ALA A 340 10.19 8.80 -5.92
N LEU A 341 10.72 9.72 -6.73
CA LEU A 341 9.94 10.78 -7.38
C LEU A 341 8.84 10.23 -8.30
N VAL A 342 8.99 9.01 -8.85
CA VAL A 342 7.96 8.39 -9.70
C VAL A 342 6.78 7.85 -8.90
N PHE A 343 6.93 7.70 -7.57
CA PHE A 343 5.91 7.18 -6.66
C PHE A 343 5.25 8.33 -5.87
N SER A 344 4.94 9.44 -6.53
CA SER A 344 4.19 10.52 -5.89
C SER A 344 2.71 10.15 -5.72
N ARG A 345 2.07 10.70 -4.70
CA ARG A 345 0.61 10.52 -4.49
C ARG A 345 -0.19 11.09 -5.66
N GLU A 346 0.31 12.11 -6.34
CA GLU A 346 -0.32 12.73 -7.51
C GLU A 346 -0.34 11.76 -8.70
N HIS A 347 0.77 11.03 -8.95
CA HIS A 347 0.81 9.98 -9.97
C HIS A 347 -0.15 8.83 -9.64
N MET A 348 -0.13 8.34 -8.40
CA MET A 348 -1.08 7.32 -7.93
C MET A 348 -2.52 7.80 -8.15
N ALA A 349 -2.85 8.99 -7.70
CA ALA A 349 -4.20 9.56 -7.78
C ALA A 349 -4.70 9.71 -9.22
N THR A 350 -3.85 10.17 -10.15
CA THR A 350 -4.17 10.26 -11.58
C THR A 350 -4.62 8.90 -12.13
N ARG A 351 -3.87 7.82 -11.83
CA ARG A 351 -4.20 6.47 -12.28
C ARG A 351 -5.53 5.97 -11.70
N TYR A 352 -5.81 6.27 -10.42
CA TYR A 352 -7.10 5.92 -9.80
C TYR A 352 -8.24 6.74 -10.38
N ALA A 353 -8.07 8.04 -10.64
CA ALA A 353 -9.09 8.88 -11.27
C ALA A 353 -9.48 8.35 -12.67
N GLU A 354 -8.50 7.94 -13.48
CA GLU A 354 -8.74 7.31 -14.78
C GLU A 354 -9.59 6.04 -14.65
N LEU A 355 -9.24 5.14 -13.72
CA LEU A 355 -10.00 3.93 -13.45
C LEU A 355 -11.43 4.21 -12.94
N TYR A 356 -11.60 5.19 -12.07
CA TYR A 356 -12.93 5.57 -11.61
C TYR A 356 -13.79 6.07 -12.76
N CYS A 357 -13.23 6.90 -13.63
CA CYS A 357 -13.92 7.40 -14.82
C CYS A 357 -14.34 6.25 -15.75
N GLU A 358 -13.44 5.33 -16.03
CA GLU A 358 -13.71 4.16 -16.87
C GLU A 358 -14.85 3.31 -16.29
N LEU A 359 -14.79 2.99 -15.00
CA LEU A 359 -15.78 2.14 -14.33
C LEU A 359 -17.17 2.76 -14.32
N VAL A 360 -17.28 4.04 -13.97
CA VAL A 360 -18.58 4.74 -13.93
C VAL A 360 -19.16 4.92 -15.33
N SER A 361 -18.34 5.26 -16.34
CA SER A 361 -18.77 5.42 -17.73
C SER A 361 -19.27 4.10 -18.33
N SER A 362 -18.60 2.99 -18.06
CA SER A 362 -18.99 1.64 -18.52
C SER A 362 -20.36 1.21 -17.96
N ARG A 363 -20.69 1.57 -16.72
CA ARG A 363 -22.01 1.33 -16.13
C ARG A 363 -23.11 2.11 -16.84
N MET A 364 -22.86 3.40 -17.11
CA MET A 364 -23.82 4.27 -17.79
C MET A 364 -24.14 3.79 -19.20
N SER A 365 -23.17 3.24 -19.91
CA SER A 365 -23.36 2.68 -21.25
C SER A 365 -24.19 1.40 -21.24
N ARG A 366 -23.99 0.51 -20.26
CA ARG A 366 -24.80 -0.72 -20.08
C ARG A 366 -26.25 -0.45 -19.65
N GLY A 367 -26.47 0.61 -18.86
CA GLY A 367 -27.81 1.06 -18.47
C GLY A 367 -28.63 1.58 -19.64
N LYS A 368 -28.00 2.26 -20.60
CA LYS A 368 -28.67 2.82 -21.80
C LYS A 368 -29.17 1.77 -22.79
N VAL A 369 -28.56 0.60 -22.83
CA VAL A 369 -29.03 -0.52 -23.70
C VAL A 369 -30.30 -1.15 -23.14
N ARG A 370 -30.62 -0.94 -21.85
CA ARG A 370 -31.86 -1.45 -21.20
C ARG A 370 -33.01 -0.47 -21.16
N ASP A 371 -32.77 0.84 -21.29
CA ASP A 371 -33.82 1.88 -21.24
C ASP A 371 -33.75 2.77 -22.50
N SER A 372 -34.52 2.43 -23.52
CA SER A 372 -34.74 3.26 -24.71
C SER A 372 -35.74 4.42 -24.48
N GLY A 373 -35.81 4.96 -23.27
CA GLY A 373 -36.67 6.10 -22.88
C GLY A 373 -35.88 7.19 -22.17
N GLY A 374 -35.82 8.34 -22.83
CA GLY A 374 -35.02 9.54 -22.53
C GLY A 374 -34.81 9.90 -21.05
N LEU A 375 -33.57 9.93 -20.64
CA LEU A 375 -33.12 10.58 -19.44
C LEU A 375 -31.86 11.42 -19.69
N ALA A 376 -31.81 12.58 -19.03
CA ALA A 376 -30.80 13.62 -19.18
C ALA A 376 -29.38 13.07 -18.97
N ARG A 377 -28.46 13.52 -19.83
CA ARG A 377 -27.03 13.24 -19.76
C ARG A 377 -26.42 13.92 -18.53
N THR A 378 -26.17 13.22 -17.46
CA THR A 378 -25.28 13.69 -16.39
C THR A 378 -23.84 13.68 -16.93
N ARG A 379 -23.28 14.86 -17.20
CA ARG A 379 -21.86 14.99 -17.56
C ARG A 379 -21.08 15.20 -16.29
N PHE A 380 -20.22 14.24 -15.93
CA PHE A 380 -19.21 14.45 -14.90
C PHE A 380 -18.10 15.37 -15.45
N THR A 381 -17.63 16.29 -14.63
CA THR A 381 -16.40 17.04 -14.92
C THR A 381 -15.26 16.21 -14.36
N PHE A 382 -14.43 15.68 -15.26
CA PHE A 382 -13.18 15.07 -14.88
C PHE A 382 -12.09 16.14 -14.75
N PRO A 383 -11.15 16.00 -13.81
CA PRO A 383 -10.04 16.91 -13.69
C PRO A 383 -9.24 16.93 -14.99
N ARG A 384 -8.66 18.08 -15.33
CA ARG A 384 -7.63 18.14 -16.37
C ARG A 384 -6.45 17.33 -15.85
N LEU A 385 -6.33 16.09 -16.35
CA LEU A 385 -5.23 15.20 -16.01
C LEU A 385 -3.92 15.87 -16.44
N TRP A 386 -2.94 15.85 -15.57
CA TRP A 386 -1.61 16.33 -15.87
C TRP A 386 -0.96 15.40 -16.90
N HIS A 387 -0.74 15.91 -18.13
CA HIS A 387 -0.13 15.18 -19.24
C HIS A 387 1.39 15.42 -19.33
N GLY A 388 2.11 15.35 -18.23
CA GLY A 388 3.57 15.27 -18.28
C GLY A 388 4.02 13.89 -18.79
N PRO A 389 5.14 13.81 -19.53
CA PRO A 389 5.63 12.53 -20.02
C PRO A 389 5.96 11.60 -18.86
N LEU A 390 5.32 10.42 -18.83
CA LEU A 390 5.65 9.36 -17.88
C LEU A 390 7.08 8.88 -18.16
N PRO A 391 7.99 8.84 -17.18
CA PRO A 391 9.21 8.07 -17.32
C PRO A 391 8.82 6.59 -17.36
N LEU A 392 9.06 5.96 -18.52
CA LEU A 392 8.87 4.52 -18.69
C LEU A 392 9.74 3.77 -17.65
N PRO A 393 9.23 2.70 -17.03
CA PRO A 393 10.08 1.81 -16.25
C PRO A 393 11.19 1.26 -17.16
N PRO A 394 12.43 1.06 -16.67
CA PRO A 394 13.49 0.48 -17.47
C PRO A 394 13.05 -0.88 -17.99
N GLY A 395 12.91 -0.99 -19.30
CA GLY A 395 12.43 -2.19 -19.96
C GLY A 395 13.32 -3.38 -19.63
N GLY A 396 12.73 -4.42 -19.04
CA GLY A 396 13.35 -5.73 -18.95
C GLY A 396 13.65 -6.24 -20.37
N ARG A 397 14.92 -6.24 -20.76
CA ARG A 397 15.38 -6.91 -21.97
C ARG A 397 15.07 -8.41 -21.81
N ARG A 398 14.12 -8.90 -22.59
CA ARG A 398 14.02 -10.34 -22.82
C ARG A 398 15.34 -10.79 -23.44
N GLY A 399 16.13 -11.55 -22.67
CA GLY A 399 17.33 -12.18 -23.18
C GLY A 399 16.98 -13.09 -24.34
N ALA A 400 17.46 -12.75 -25.52
CA ALA A 400 17.48 -13.69 -26.64
C ALA A 400 18.44 -14.82 -26.26
N VAL A 401 17.91 -16.02 -26.14
CA VAL A 401 18.70 -17.26 -26.10
C VAL A 401 19.30 -17.40 -27.48
N VAL A 402 20.59 -17.15 -27.62
CA VAL A 402 21.38 -17.57 -28.78
C VAL A 402 21.82 -19.00 -28.53
N ALA A 403 21.27 -19.94 -29.29
CA ALA A 403 21.81 -21.28 -29.42
C ALA A 403 23.13 -21.21 -30.18
N GLY A 404 24.15 -21.85 -29.64
CA GLY A 404 25.47 -22.07 -30.20
C GLY A 404 26.24 -22.95 -29.26
#